data_275a5d0859c7ae5a6675b86899eac186
#
_entry.id   275a5d0859c7ae5a6675b86899eac186
#
_cell.length_a   1.000
_cell.length_b   1.000
_cell.length_c   1.000
_cell.angle_alpha   90.00
_cell.angle_beta   90.00
_cell.angle_gamma   90.00
#
_symmetry.space_group_name_H-M   'P 1'
#
loop_
_entity.id
_entity.type
_entity.pdbx_description
1 polymer ?
#
loop_
_entity_poly.entity_id
_entity_poly.type
_entity_poly.pdbx_seq_one_letter_code
_entity_poly.pdbx_strand_id
1 'polypeptide(L)'
;MRRIHLLILFFIALSVHAQFTKFVDPKIGSEGQGRVFIGPSMPYGMVKPGPDCVSMPNAGWEKMPEAVKGFSQTHVSGTGGGQKYGNILIQPFKGTALMTEYPQHRSAETMSLGYYSCDYEEGPHTEITTSERCAIYRFRNLDGLFVDAHTFLGIDTIPDKREAQQFVGSAIKINGEYEITGYSTVRGGWNNGGPYTVYFCLKSDAPFKKSIAKDNKYAWVMFDKSTVNVKVGISFVSTDKARQNIVSSGFDAQLSHLLSTWNALLSKIKINASESQSRMFYTALYHTMLMPVDRSGENPNWTAVPYYDDYYAIWDTYRTSSPLITLLTPQRQRDIVNSLINIYDNEGYMPDARSGNCNGRTQGGSNADIVIADAFAKGLSGIDYEHAFKAMIKDAEVAPADAEKEGRGGIAEYNSLGYIPYGIDRAGNRTVEYSYDDWCIAQVAKGLGHNALYAKYLKRSGNWHNLWRSDYQWQGMRGFIMPRGADGNWLDSVVWGKSKSIILLSPILPTLRLHHGIFLGGEHSSMKPFRQNIV
;
A
#
# COMPACT_ATOMS: atom_id res chain seq x y z
N MET A 1 -22.03 45.34 56.52
CA MET A 1 -22.04 44.08 55.81
C MET A 1 -21.56 44.31 54.37
N ARG A 2 -20.28 44.06 54.08
CA ARG A 2 -19.69 44.19 52.75
C ARG A 2 -19.79 42.83 52.06
N ARG A 3 -20.52 42.74 50.95
CA ARG A 3 -20.57 41.54 50.09
C ARG A 3 -19.34 41.55 49.20
N ILE A 4 -18.46 40.59 49.41
CA ILE A 4 -17.31 40.27 48.53
C ILE A 4 -17.85 39.41 47.41
N HIS A 5 -17.85 39.92 46.17
CA HIS A 5 -18.12 39.13 44.97
C HIS A 5 -16.83 38.48 44.54
N LEU A 6 -16.76 37.14 44.68
CA LEU A 6 -15.66 36.33 44.20
C LEU A 6 -15.90 36.09 42.69
N LEU A 7 -15.12 36.76 41.83
CA LEU A 7 -15.07 36.50 40.41
C LEU A 7 -14.17 35.25 40.19
N ILE A 8 -14.78 34.12 39.92
CA ILE A 8 -14.07 32.93 39.47
C ILE A 8 -13.80 33.07 37.95
N LEU A 9 -12.57 33.45 37.62
CA LEU A 9 -12.06 33.42 36.26
C LEU A 9 -11.79 31.97 35.87
N PHE A 10 -12.67 31.37 35.06
CA PHE A 10 -12.43 30.11 34.39
C PHE A 10 -11.40 30.38 33.28
N PHE A 11 -10.13 30.07 33.54
CA PHE A 11 -9.13 29.91 32.49
C PHE A 11 -9.43 28.64 31.73
N ILE A 12 -10.14 28.73 30.60
CA ILE A 12 -10.16 27.71 29.59
C ILE A 12 -8.75 27.72 28.96
N ALA A 13 -7.89 26.84 29.43
CA ALA A 13 -6.63 26.55 28.75
C ALA A 13 -6.98 25.92 27.41
N LEU A 14 -7.11 26.73 26.38
CA LEU A 14 -7.04 26.27 24.98
C LEU A 14 -5.64 25.70 24.81
N SER A 15 -5.51 24.40 25.02
CA SER A 15 -4.33 23.66 24.62
C SER A 15 -4.22 23.79 23.10
N VAL A 16 -3.39 24.73 22.65
CA VAL A 16 -2.97 24.81 21.24
C VAL A 16 -2.12 23.55 21.00
N HIS A 17 -2.78 22.45 20.67
CA HIS A 17 -2.09 21.26 20.19
C HIS A 17 -1.43 21.63 18.87
N ALA A 18 -0.10 21.51 18.81
CA ALA A 18 0.63 21.75 17.57
C ALA A 18 0.03 20.87 16.46
N GLN A 19 -0.48 21.50 15.42
CA GLN A 19 -1.07 20.81 14.27
C GLN A 19 0.03 20.33 13.33
N PHE A 20 0.39 19.04 13.42
CA PHE A 20 1.40 18.43 12.55
C PHE A 20 0.84 18.15 11.15
N THR A 21 -0.47 18.00 11.02
CA THR A 21 -1.18 17.77 9.75
C THR A 21 -0.91 18.88 8.71
N LYS A 22 -0.64 20.12 9.15
CA LYS A 22 -0.32 21.25 8.25
C LYS A 22 0.99 21.06 7.47
N PHE A 23 1.88 20.19 7.94
CA PHE A 23 3.14 19.91 7.27
C PHE A 23 3.03 18.81 6.20
N VAL A 24 1.93 18.07 6.16
CA VAL A 24 1.74 17.03 5.14
C VAL A 24 1.33 17.68 3.84
N ASP A 25 2.12 17.43 2.80
CA ASP A 25 1.84 17.85 1.44
C ASP A 25 1.61 16.63 0.55
N PRO A 26 0.34 16.29 0.20
CA PRO A 26 0.03 15.11 -0.61
C PRO A 26 0.64 15.13 -2.02
N LYS A 27 1.08 16.29 -2.52
CA LYS A 27 1.71 16.40 -3.84
C LYS A 27 3.14 15.86 -3.88
N ILE A 28 3.82 15.76 -2.76
CA ILE A 28 5.18 15.23 -2.73
C ILE A 28 5.15 13.76 -3.17
N GLY A 29 5.81 13.46 -4.29
CA GLY A 29 5.88 12.12 -4.86
C GLY A 29 4.71 11.73 -5.77
N SER A 30 3.77 12.65 -6.09
CA SER A 30 2.64 12.35 -6.98
C SER A 30 2.95 12.54 -8.47
N GLU A 31 3.90 13.43 -8.80
CA GLU A 31 4.23 13.74 -10.19
C GLU A 31 5.22 12.74 -10.79
N GLY A 32 5.17 12.58 -12.11
CA GLY A 32 6.09 11.75 -12.88
C GLY A 32 6.07 10.29 -12.45
N GLN A 33 7.22 9.77 -12.02
CA GLN A 33 7.36 8.37 -11.57
C GLN A 33 7.07 8.14 -10.08
N GLY A 34 6.66 9.17 -9.36
CA GLY A 34 6.45 9.10 -7.90
C GLY A 34 5.27 8.24 -7.47
N ARG A 35 4.18 8.24 -8.23
CA ARG A 35 3.02 7.34 -8.10
C ARG A 35 2.32 7.38 -6.75
N VAL A 36 2.44 8.48 -6.04
CA VAL A 36 1.75 8.67 -4.75
C VAL A 36 0.31 9.07 -5.00
N PHE A 37 -0.59 8.48 -4.22
CA PHE A 37 -2.02 8.76 -4.26
C PHE A 37 -2.33 10.21 -3.85
N ILE A 38 -3.20 10.84 -4.61
CA ILE A 38 -3.82 12.14 -4.30
C ILE A 38 -5.26 11.93 -3.92
N GLY A 39 -5.61 12.35 -2.73
CA GLY A 39 -6.95 12.27 -2.16
C GLY A 39 -6.91 12.08 -0.65
N PRO A 40 -8.07 12.20 0.03
CA PRO A 40 -8.14 11.93 1.45
C PRO A 40 -8.02 10.44 1.75
N SER A 41 -7.37 10.10 2.87
CA SER A 41 -7.29 8.74 3.39
C SER A 41 -7.16 8.77 4.92
N MET A 42 -7.87 7.88 5.59
CA MET A 42 -7.57 7.55 7.00
C MET A 42 -6.25 6.75 7.07
N PRO A 43 -5.55 6.75 8.20
CA PRO A 43 -4.41 5.85 8.39
C PRO A 43 -4.85 4.41 8.14
N TYR A 44 -4.14 3.73 7.23
CA TYR A 44 -4.45 2.34 6.82
C TYR A 44 -5.88 2.15 6.27
N GLY A 45 -6.53 3.23 5.83
CA GLY A 45 -7.93 3.24 5.37
C GLY A 45 -8.14 2.45 4.09
N MET A 46 -9.28 1.74 4.00
CA MET A 46 -9.64 0.92 2.87
C MET A 46 -10.12 1.76 1.67
N VAL A 47 -10.90 2.79 1.93
CA VAL A 47 -11.35 3.72 0.88
C VAL A 47 -10.30 4.79 0.66
N LYS A 48 -9.96 5.02 -0.60
CA LYS A 48 -9.01 6.04 -1.06
C LYS A 48 -9.62 6.76 -2.27
N PRO A 49 -10.59 7.67 -2.04
CA PRO A 49 -11.23 8.37 -3.13
C PRO A 49 -10.28 9.43 -3.70
N GLY A 50 -10.08 9.40 -4.98
CA GLY A 50 -9.19 10.36 -5.63
C GLY A 50 -9.56 10.62 -7.07
N PRO A 51 -9.04 11.71 -7.66
CA PRO A 51 -9.29 12.02 -9.06
C PRO A 51 -8.57 11.03 -9.98
N ASP A 52 -9.33 10.53 -10.94
CA ASP A 52 -8.82 9.78 -12.08
C ASP A 52 -8.81 10.70 -13.30
N CYS A 53 -7.63 10.94 -13.85
CA CYS A 53 -7.44 11.75 -15.05
C CYS A 53 -7.57 10.92 -16.33
N VAL A 54 -7.78 11.57 -17.45
CA VAL A 54 -7.98 10.92 -18.76
C VAL A 54 -6.75 10.11 -19.17
N SER A 55 -5.56 10.59 -18.89
CA SER A 55 -4.29 9.89 -19.14
C SER A 55 -4.09 8.65 -18.29
N MET A 56 -4.92 8.43 -17.26
CA MET A 56 -4.88 7.30 -16.33
C MET A 56 -3.47 6.99 -15.81
N PRO A 57 -2.81 7.93 -15.12
CA PRO A 57 -1.53 7.65 -14.51
C PRO A 57 -1.65 6.62 -13.38
N ASN A 58 -0.54 6.11 -12.88
CA ASN A 58 -0.51 4.97 -11.95
C ASN A 58 -1.42 5.11 -10.73
N ALA A 59 -1.47 6.29 -10.12
CA ALA A 59 -2.32 6.58 -8.96
C ALA A 59 -3.55 7.45 -9.30
N GLY A 60 -3.95 7.51 -10.57
CA GLY A 60 -5.15 8.19 -11.05
C GLY A 60 -4.94 9.67 -11.38
N TRP A 61 -4.25 10.42 -10.54
CA TRP A 61 -4.09 11.87 -10.68
C TRP A 61 -2.94 12.30 -11.58
N GLU A 62 -3.19 13.31 -12.41
CA GLU A 62 -2.17 14.06 -13.15
C GLU A 62 -2.43 15.57 -12.95
N LYS A 63 -1.38 16.38 -13.00
CA LYS A 63 -1.47 17.83 -12.82
C LYS A 63 -2.28 18.52 -13.93
N MET A 64 -2.83 19.68 -13.59
CA MET A 64 -3.47 20.55 -14.60
C MET A 64 -2.51 20.88 -15.74
N PRO A 65 -3.01 20.98 -17.00
CA PRO A 65 -4.43 21.10 -17.38
C PRO A 65 -5.16 19.78 -17.64
N GLU A 66 -4.60 18.63 -17.29
CA GLU A 66 -5.20 17.32 -17.57
C GLU A 66 -6.63 17.23 -17.00
N ALA A 67 -7.56 16.71 -17.82
CA ALA A 67 -8.96 16.56 -17.45
C ALA A 67 -9.19 15.41 -16.46
N VAL A 68 -10.11 15.57 -15.53
CA VAL A 68 -10.56 14.55 -14.59
C VAL A 68 -11.77 13.81 -15.16
N LYS A 69 -11.70 12.48 -15.21
CA LYS A 69 -12.83 11.61 -15.58
C LYS A 69 -13.85 11.50 -14.46
N GLY A 70 -13.38 11.54 -13.21
CA GLY A 70 -14.18 11.39 -12.01
C GLY A 70 -13.34 10.93 -10.83
N PHE A 71 -14.01 10.44 -9.79
CA PHE A 71 -13.40 10.04 -8.52
C PHE A 71 -13.72 8.57 -8.25
N SER A 72 -12.76 7.67 -8.49
CA SER A 72 -12.92 6.28 -8.07
C SER A 72 -12.64 6.11 -6.57
N GLN A 73 -13.13 5.02 -5.97
CA GLN A 73 -13.12 4.83 -4.52
C GLN A 73 -11.88 4.10 -4.01
N THR A 74 -11.10 3.51 -4.92
CA THR A 74 -10.00 2.61 -4.56
C THR A 74 -8.73 2.99 -5.32
N HIS A 75 -7.66 3.23 -4.59
CA HIS A 75 -6.34 3.54 -5.13
C HIS A 75 -5.25 2.87 -4.32
N VAL A 76 -4.08 2.81 -4.92
CA VAL A 76 -2.82 2.44 -4.28
C VAL A 76 -1.91 3.66 -4.18
N SER A 77 -0.89 3.60 -3.35
CA SER A 77 0.02 4.73 -3.14
C SER A 77 1.48 4.27 -3.16
N GLY A 78 2.29 4.89 -4.02
CA GLY A 78 3.74 4.71 -4.00
C GLY A 78 4.23 3.34 -4.47
N THR A 79 3.47 2.63 -5.32
CA THR A 79 3.88 1.32 -5.80
C THR A 79 4.69 1.40 -7.09
N GLY A 80 5.67 0.52 -7.24
CA GLY A 80 6.24 0.19 -8.56
C GLY A 80 5.27 -0.67 -9.37
N GLY A 81 5.56 -0.88 -10.66
CA GLY A 81 4.73 -1.71 -11.53
C GLY A 81 3.50 -0.99 -12.11
N GLY A 82 2.52 -1.76 -12.55
CA GLY A 82 1.30 -1.26 -13.18
C GLY A 82 0.26 -0.72 -12.20
N GLN A 83 -0.71 -0.01 -12.73
CA GLN A 83 -1.86 0.51 -11.97
C GLN A 83 -2.68 -0.64 -11.39
N LYS A 84 -3.39 -0.33 -10.32
CA LYS A 84 -4.33 -1.24 -9.68
C LYS A 84 -5.56 -0.49 -9.17
N TYR A 85 -6.67 -1.22 -9.00
CA TYR A 85 -7.93 -0.65 -8.53
C TYR A 85 -8.58 0.37 -9.50
N GLY A 86 -9.04 1.51 -8.99
CA GLY A 86 -9.81 2.48 -9.77
C GLY A 86 -11.28 2.11 -9.88
N ASN A 87 -11.82 1.38 -8.87
CA ASN A 87 -13.19 0.86 -8.93
C ASN A 87 -14.19 1.90 -8.44
N ILE A 88 -15.37 1.90 -9.07
CA ILE A 88 -16.55 2.70 -8.72
C ILE A 88 -16.26 4.20 -8.80
N LEU A 89 -16.39 4.75 -9.98
CA LEU A 89 -16.16 6.18 -10.23
C LEU A 89 -17.48 6.95 -10.11
N ILE A 90 -17.39 8.13 -9.51
CA ILE A 90 -18.48 9.10 -9.51
C ILE A 90 -17.97 10.43 -10.09
N GLN A 91 -18.84 11.13 -10.85
CA GLN A 91 -18.52 12.41 -11.46
C GLN A 91 -19.75 13.31 -11.50
N PRO A 92 -19.69 14.55 -10.94
CA PRO A 92 -20.75 15.53 -11.11
C PRO A 92 -20.78 16.04 -12.53
N PHE A 93 -21.94 16.40 -13.04
CA PHE A 93 -22.08 16.98 -14.37
C PHE A 93 -23.12 18.10 -14.43
N LYS A 94 -23.05 18.91 -15.51
CA LYS A 94 -24.03 19.92 -15.89
C LYS A 94 -24.80 19.48 -17.11
N GLY A 95 -26.04 19.98 -17.23
CA GLY A 95 -26.92 19.69 -18.34
C GLY A 95 -27.69 18.37 -18.18
N THR A 96 -28.27 17.90 -19.27
CA THR A 96 -29.17 16.74 -19.28
C THR A 96 -28.70 15.59 -20.17
N ALA A 97 -27.57 15.74 -20.84
CA ALA A 97 -26.99 14.71 -21.68
C ALA A 97 -26.48 13.54 -20.87
N LEU A 98 -26.88 12.31 -21.24
CA LEU A 98 -26.43 11.07 -20.60
C LEU A 98 -25.25 10.51 -21.42
N MET A 99 -24.04 10.79 -20.94
CA MET A 99 -22.80 10.29 -21.53
C MET A 99 -22.21 9.20 -20.67
N THR A 100 -21.40 8.33 -21.24
CA THR A 100 -20.66 7.28 -20.51
C THR A 100 -19.33 7.77 -19.96
N GLU A 101 -18.94 9.00 -20.27
CA GLU A 101 -17.76 9.69 -19.73
C GLU A 101 -18.08 11.18 -19.63
N TYR A 102 -17.57 11.80 -18.57
CA TYR A 102 -17.69 13.25 -18.32
C TYR A 102 -16.33 13.83 -17.96
N PRO A 103 -15.35 13.80 -18.86
CA PRO A 103 -14.07 14.43 -18.57
C PRO A 103 -14.26 15.94 -18.45
N GLN A 104 -13.74 16.53 -17.37
CA GLN A 104 -13.88 17.95 -17.07
C GLN A 104 -12.53 18.55 -16.71
N HIS A 105 -12.26 19.74 -17.25
CA HIS A 105 -11.05 20.50 -16.93
C HIS A 105 -11.19 21.22 -15.60
N ARG A 106 -10.15 21.14 -14.78
CA ARG A 106 -10.09 21.85 -13.51
C ARG A 106 -9.65 23.31 -13.74
N SER A 107 -10.39 24.24 -13.20
CA SER A 107 -9.99 25.66 -13.12
C SER A 107 -9.21 25.97 -11.83
N ALA A 108 -9.48 25.23 -10.75
CA ALA A 108 -8.75 25.30 -9.48
C ALA A 108 -8.72 23.93 -8.78
N GLU A 109 -7.70 23.70 -7.97
CA GLU A 109 -7.53 22.47 -7.20
C GLU A 109 -6.86 22.73 -5.86
N THR A 110 -7.40 22.16 -4.79
CA THR A 110 -6.82 22.24 -3.44
C THR A 110 -6.64 20.84 -2.87
N MET A 111 -5.45 20.59 -2.32
CA MET A 111 -5.07 19.32 -1.70
C MET A 111 -4.46 19.57 -0.35
N SER A 112 -4.93 18.86 0.65
CA SER A 112 -4.32 18.80 1.97
C SER A 112 -4.58 17.44 2.60
N LEU A 113 -3.91 17.12 3.68
CA LEU A 113 -4.16 15.87 4.38
C LEU A 113 -5.65 15.77 4.72
N GLY A 114 -6.29 14.70 4.25
CA GLY A 114 -7.69 14.40 4.52
C GLY A 114 -8.73 15.20 3.73
N TYR A 115 -8.30 16.07 2.84
CA TYR A 115 -9.18 16.92 2.04
C TYR A 115 -8.68 17.07 0.60
N TYR A 116 -9.59 16.96 -0.33
CA TYR A 116 -9.40 17.31 -1.72
C TYR A 116 -10.56 18.15 -2.22
N SER A 117 -10.30 19.17 -3.04
CA SER A 117 -11.35 19.86 -3.78
C SER A 117 -10.89 20.31 -5.15
N CYS A 118 -11.83 20.43 -6.07
CA CYS A 118 -11.62 21.08 -7.35
C CYS A 118 -12.85 21.84 -7.83
N ASP A 119 -12.59 22.91 -8.55
CA ASP A 119 -13.55 23.65 -9.37
C ASP A 119 -13.36 23.22 -10.82
N TYR A 120 -14.43 22.97 -11.54
CA TYR A 120 -14.41 22.68 -12.96
C TYR A 120 -14.78 23.91 -13.79
N GLU A 121 -14.18 24.03 -14.97
CA GLU A 121 -14.51 25.09 -15.93
C GLU A 121 -15.99 25.06 -16.35
N GLU A 122 -16.55 23.85 -16.40
CA GLU A 122 -17.96 23.58 -16.73
C GLU A 122 -18.93 23.91 -15.56
N GLY A 123 -18.40 24.30 -14.41
CA GLY A 123 -19.15 24.87 -13.30
C GLY A 123 -19.34 24.02 -12.04
N PRO A 124 -19.34 22.68 -12.06
CA PRO A 124 -19.42 21.89 -10.82
C PRO A 124 -18.23 22.16 -9.89
N HIS A 125 -18.47 22.01 -8.59
CA HIS A 125 -17.44 22.01 -7.55
C HIS A 125 -17.54 20.72 -6.75
N THR A 126 -16.39 20.11 -6.44
CA THR A 126 -16.30 18.88 -5.67
C THR A 126 -15.40 19.07 -4.45
N GLU A 127 -15.87 18.63 -3.28
CA GLU A 127 -15.08 18.47 -2.07
C GLU A 127 -15.12 17.00 -1.62
N ILE A 128 -14.01 16.46 -1.12
CA ILE A 128 -13.91 15.06 -0.70
C ILE A 128 -13.19 14.97 0.65
N THR A 129 -13.76 14.19 1.55
CA THR A 129 -13.11 13.64 2.75
C THR A 129 -13.50 12.18 2.93
N THR A 130 -12.96 11.47 3.95
CA THR A 130 -13.22 10.05 4.07
C THR A 130 -13.18 9.56 5.53
N SER A 131 -13.85 8.44 5.79
CA SER A 131 -13.59 7.55 6.91
C SER A 131 -12.74 6.36 6.46
N GLU A 132 -12.59 5.32 7.28
CA GLU A 132 -11.83 4.12 6.95
C GLU A 132 -12.40 3.38 5.73
N ARG A 133 -13.74 3.40 5.55
CA ARG A 133 -14.47 2.58 4.57
C ARG A 133 -15.54 3.33 3.79
N CYS A 134 -15.65 4.65 3.99
CA CYS A 134 -16.67 5.46 3.35
C CYS A 134 -16.07 6.80 2.89
N ALA A 135 -16.21 7.09 1.60
CA ALA A 135 -15.91 8.41 1.06
C ALA A 135 -17.11 9.34 1.25
N ILE A 136 -16.86 10.61 1.52
CA ILE A 136 -17.87 11.63 1.73
C ILE A 136 -17.59 12.80 0.79
N TYR A 137 -18.57 13.11 -0.03
CA TYR A 137 -18.50 14.15 -1.04
C TYR A 137 -19.47 15.28 -0.70
N ARG A 138 -19.07 16.50 -1.06
CA ARG A 138 -19.95 17.65 -1.13
C ARG A 138 -19.80 18.23 -2.53
N PHE A 139 -20.88 18.14 -3.30
CA PHE A 139 -20.95 18.71 -4.64
C PHE A 139 -21.74 20.01 -4.61
N ARG A 140 -21.28 20.98 -5.39
CA ARG A 140 -22.00 22.24 -5.60
C ARG A 140 -22.12 22.53 -7.09
N ASN A 141 -23.15 23.28 -7.46
CA ASN A 141 -23.41 23.71 -8.83
C ASN A 141 -23.45 22.53 -9.83
N LEU A 142 -24.06 21.41 -9.46
CA LEU A 142 -24.28 20.24 -10.35
C LEU A 142 -25.76 20.18 -10.77
N ASP A 143 -26.03 19.50 -11.89
CA ASP A 143 -27.37 19.09 -12.31
C ASP A 143 -27.59 17.58 -12.07
N GLY A 144 -26.51 16.82 -12.09
CA GLY A 144 -26.55 15.38 -11.83
C GLY A 144 -25.23 14.77 -11.43
N LEU A 145 -25.29 13.48 -11.11
CA LEU A 145 -24.15 12.65 -10.77
C LEU A 145 -24.14 11.41 -11.67
N PHE A 146 -23.02 11.16 -12.29
CA PHE A 146 -22.72 9.94 -13.03
C PHE A 146 -22.02 8.95 -12.11
N VAL A 147 -22.40 7.68 -12.18
CA VAL A 147 -21.78 6.56 -11.46
C VAL A 147 -21.40 5.50 -12.47
N ASP A 148 -20.11 5.13 -12.45
CA ASP A 148 -19.54 4.11 -13.31
C ASP A 148 -18.98 2.94 -12.48
N ALA A 149 -19.62 1.77 -12.59
CA ALA A 149 -19.18 0.53 -11.97
C ALA A 149 -18.30 -0.32 -12.92
N HIS A 150 -18.07 0.15 -14.15
CA HIS A 150 -17.22 -0.54 -15.14
C HIS A 150 -15.79 -0.03 -15.14
N THR A 151 -15.54 1.13 -14.56
CA THR A 151 -14.22 1.77 -14.53
C THR A 151 -13.18 0.97 -13.74
N PHE A 152 -11.94 1.06 -14.16
CA PHE A 152 -10.75 0.59 -13.43
C PHE A 152 -9.49 1.28 -13.99
N LEU A 153 -8.44 1.32 -13.20
CA LEU A 153 -7.10 1.72 -13.64
C LEU A 153 -6.34 0.51 -14.20
N GLY A 154 -5.23 0.73 -14.91
CA GLY A 154 -4.36 -0.36 -15.35
C GLY A 154 -4.80 -1.05 -16.63
N ILE A 155 -5.37 -0.30 -17.56
CA ILE A 155 -5.59 -0.78 -18.93
C ILE A 155 -4.30 -0.90 -19.71
N ASP A 156 -3.27 -0.12 -19.36
CA ASP A 156 -1.95 -0.17 -19.96
C ASP A 156 -1.07 -1.23 -19.29
N THR A 157 -0.33 -1.93 -20.12
CA THR A 157 0.43 -3.11 -19.75
C THR A 157 1.90 -2.77 -19.53
N ILE A 158 2.40 -2.88 -18.30
CA ILE A 158 3.80 -2.65 -17.97
C ILE A 158 4.35 -3.86 -17.20
N PRO A 159 5.50 -4.39 -17.60
CA PRO A 159 6.24 -4.20 -18.87
C PRO A 159 5.75 -5.10 -20.02
N ASP A 160 4.94 -6.12 -19.77
CA ASP A 160 4.63 -7.20 -20.69
C ASP A 160 3.19 -7.73 -20.54
N LYS A 161 2.24 -6.85 -20.29
CA LYS A 161 0.83 -7.16 -20.07
C LYS A 161 0.51 -7.94 -18.78
N ARG A 162 1.51 -8.34 -17.99
CA ARG A 162 1.32 -9.12 -16.76
C ARG A 162 0.59 -8.35 -15.66
N GLU A 163 0.73 -7.03 -15.66
CA GLU A 163 0.20 -6.18 -14.60
C GLU A 163 -1.07 -5.43 -15.04
N ALA A 164 -1.58 -5.69 -16.26
CA ALA A 164 -2.83 -5.12 -16.71
C ALA A 164 -4.01 -5.66 -15.93
N GLN A 165 -4.94 -4.79 -15.62
CA GLN A 165 -6.24 -5.20 -15.11
C GLN A 165 -7.22 -5.50 -16.26
N GLN A 166 -8.20 -6.33 -15.99
CA GLN A 166 -9.26 -6.71 -16.92
C GLN A 166 -10.60 -6.67 -16.21
N PHE A 167 -11.57 -6.03 -16.85
CA PHE A 167 -12.95 -6.06 -16.38
C PHE A 167 -13.53 -7.48 -16.47
N VAL A 168 -14.22 -7.90 -15.41
CA VAL A 168 -14.91 -9.20 -15.34
C VAL A 168 -16.42 -9.01 -15.35
N GLY A 169 -16.95 -8.08 -14.56
CA GLY A 169 -18.37 -7.83 -14.47
C GLY A 169 -18.74 -6.75 -13.47
N SER A 170 -19.94 -6.22 -13.60
CA SER A 170 -20.49 -5.25 -12.65
C SER A 170 -22.01 -5.39 -12.56
N ALA A 171 -22.58 -4.83 -11.51
CA ALA A 171 -23.99 -4.53 -11.43
C ALA A 171 -24.19 -3.18 -10.77
N ILE A 172 -25.27 -2.50 -11.17
CA ILE A 172 -25.69 -1.25 -10.60
C ILE A 172 -27.21 -1.22 -10.47
N LYS A 173 -27.71 -0.81 -9.32
CA LYS A 173 -29.13 -0.77 -9.02
C LYS A 173 -29.47 0.51 -8.27
N ILE A 174 -30.50 1.19 -8.73
CA ILE A 174 -31.07 2.35 -8.06
C ILE A 174 -32.18 1.85 -7.12
N ASN A 175 -32.06 2.19 -5.84
CA ASN A 175 -32.97 1.76 -4.79
C ASN A 175 -33.73 2.98 -4.24
N GLY A 176 -34.89 3.25 -4.79
CA GLY A 176 -35.68 4.44 -4.44
C GLY A 176 -35.02 5.74 -4.90
N GLU A 177 -35.22 6.80 -4.12
CA GLU A 177 -34.82 8.16 -4.49
C GLU A 177 -33.50 8.62 -3.90
N TYR A 178 -32.81 7.80 -3.08
CA TYR A 178 -31.65 8.25 -2.30
C TYR A 178 -30.46 7.30 -2.36
N GLU A 179 -30.62 6.11 -2.95
CA GLU A 179 -29.61 5.08 -2.85
C GLU A 179 -29.31 4.42 -4.20
N ILE A 180 -28.02 4.23 -4.46
CA ILE A 180 -27.50 3.39 -5.56
C ILE A 180 -26.61 2.33 -4.94
N THR A 181 -26.76 1.08 -5.36
CA THR A 181 -25.91 -0.03 -4.92
C THR A 181 -25.39 -0.80 -6.11
N GLY A 182 -24.31 -1.55 -5.91
CA GLY A 182 -23.77 -2.39 -6.96
C GLY A 182 -22.41 -2.96 -6.60
N TYR A 183 -21.74 -3.44 -7.63
CA TYR A 183 -20.38 -3.94 -7.52
C TYR A 183 -19.59 -3.78 -8.83
N SER A 184 -18.28 -3.84 -8.72
CA SER A 184 -17.33 -3.95 -9.82
C SER A 184 -16.40 -5.11 -9.55
N THR A 185 -16.25 -6.03 -10.50
CA THR A 185 -15.32 -7.15 -10.45
C THR A 185 -14.26 -6.97 -11.52
N VAL A 186 -13.01 -6.99 -11.09
CA VAL A 186 -11.82 -6.82 -11.92
C VAL A 186 -10.84 -7.93 -11.57
N ARG A 187 -10.04 -8.37 -12.53
CA ARG A 187 -8.95 -9.33 -12.32
C ARG A 187 -7.64 -8.78 -12.88
N GLY A 188 -6.54 -9.40 -12.53
CA GLY A 188 -5.23 -8.98 -13.01
C GLY A 188 -4.61 -7.93 -12.09
N GLY A 189 -3.83 -7.03 -12.66
CA GLY A 189 -2.91 -6.24 -11.86
C GLY A 189 -1.90 -7.16 -11.18
N TRP A 190 -0.87 -6.66 -10.60
CA TRP A 190 0.13 -7.42 -9.87
C TRP A 190 0.15 -8.94 -10.14
N ASN A 191 0.78 -9.32 -11.27
CA ASN A 191 1.07 -10.70 -11.58
C ASN A 191 -0.14 -11.61 -11.85
N ASN A 192 -1.11 -11.14 -12.61
CA ASN A 192 -2.30 -11.91 -12.98
C ASN A 192 -3.12 -12.38 -11.76
N GLY A 193 -3.31 -11.49 -10.78
CA GLY A 193 -4.17 -11.77 -9.64
C GLY A 193 -5.55 -12.27 -10.04
N GLY A 194 -6.12 -13.15 -9.22
CA GLY A 194 -7.49 -13.62 -9.37
C GLY A 194 -8.51 -12.47 -9.31
N PRO A 195 -9.77 -12.72 -9.70
CA PRO A 195 -10.80 -11.70 -9.64
C PRO A 195 -11.04 -11.27 -8.19
N TYR A 196 -11.20 -9.95 -8.01
CA TYR A 196 -11.67 -9.34 -6.77
C TYR A 196 -12.87 -8.46 -7.07
N THR A 197 -13.77 -8.34 -6.09
CA THR A 197 -15.00 -7.56 -6.23
C THR A 197 -15.04 -6.45 -5.20
N VAL A 198 -15.31 -5.23 -5.67
CA VAL A 198 -15.60 -4.08 -4.81
C VAL A 198 -17.10 -3.82 -4.88
N TYR A 199 -17.79 -4.04 -3.77
CA TYR A 199 -19.21 -3.70 -3.60
C TYR A 199 -19.32 -2.26 -3.10
N PHE A 200 -20.40 -1.58 -3.46
CA PHE A 200 -20.63 -0.23 -3.00
C PHE A 200 -22.09 0.05 -2.64
N CYS A 201 -22.27 1.02 -1.77
CA CYS A 201 -23.53 1.67 -1.50
C CYS A 201 -23.31 3.19 -1.51
N LEU A 202 -23.96 3.88 -2.43
CA LEU A 202 -23.99 5.32 -2.51
C LEU A 202 -25.30 5.83 -1.91
N LYS A 203 -25.23 6.80 -1.00
CA LYS A 203 -26.39 7.51 -0.46
C LYS A 203 -26.25 9.01 -0.64
N SER A 204 -27.34 9.64 -1.10
CA SER A 204 -27.47 11.09 -1.24
C SER A 204 -28.33 11.67 -0.12
N ASP A 205 -28.07 12.90 0.27
CA ASP A 205 -28.93 13.68 1.18
C ASP A 205 -30.07 14.40 0.45
N ALA A 206 -30.07 14.38 -0.88
CA ALA A 206 -31.11 14.92 -1.73
C ALA A 206 -31.78 13.82 -2.57
N PRO A 207 -33.09 13.87 -2.80
CA PRO A 207 -33.76 12.89 -3.63
C PRO A 207 -33.35 13.03 -5.10
N PHE A 208 -33.28 11.90 -5.78
CA PHE A 208 -33.11 11.84 -7.23
C PHE A 208 -34.43 12.26 -7.91
N LYS A 209 -34.40 13.39 -8.60
CA LYS A 209 -35.52 13.84 -9.43
C LYS A 209 -35.77 12.90 -10.62
N LYS A 210 -34.68 12.43 -11.20
CA LYS A 210 -34.67 11.47 -12.31
C LYS A 210 -33.49 10.55 -12.13
N SER A 211 -33.66 9.30 -12.43
CA SER A 211 -32.60 8.31 -12.35
C SER A 211 -32.71 7.28 -13.47
N ILE A 212 -31.60 6.87 -14.03
CA ILE A 212 -31.48 5.90 -15.11
C ILE A 212 -30.30 4.99 -14.81
N ALA A 213 -30.46 3.69 -14.91
CA ALA A 213 -29.39 2.71 -14.90
C ALA A 213 -29.32 1.99 -16.26
N LYS A 214 -28.12 1.69 -16.74
CA LYS A 214 -27.90 1.08 -18.05
C LYS A 214 -26.77 0.05 -18.01
N ASP A 215 -26.99 -1.07 -18.70
CA ASP A 215 -26.01 -2.12 -19.01
C ASP A 215 -25.32 -2.75 -17.77
N ASN A 216 -25.92 -2.64 -16.58
CA ASN A 216 -25.31 -3.00 -15.29
C ASN A 216 -23.96 -2.30 -15.03
N LYS A 217 -23.65 -1.25 -15.77
CA LYS A 217 -22.37 -0.52 -15.72
C LYS A 217 -22.53 0.90 -15.21
N TYR A 218 -23.58 1.58 -15.62
CA TYR A 218 -23.74 3.02 -15.48
C TYR A 218 -25.04 3.41 -14.79
N ALA A 219 -24.98 4.47 -13.99
CA ALA A 219 -26.18 5.16 -13.51
C ALA A 219 -26.00 6.68 -13.61
N TRP A 220 -27.10 7.35 -13.91
CA TRP A 220 -27.22 8.80 -13.91
C TRP A 220 -28.35 9.17 -12.98
N VAL A 221 -28.10 10.10 -12.08
CA VAL A 221 -29.11 10.69 -11.21
C VAL A 221 -29.09 12.20 -11.34
N MET A 222 -30.25 12.81 -11.42
CA MET A 222 -30.45 14.25 -11.53
C MET A 222 -31.01 14.78 -10.21
N PHE A 223 -30.69 16.03 -9.88
CA PHE A 223 -31.11 16.69 -8.66
C PHE A 223 -31.84 18.01 -8.98
N ASP A 224 -32.77 18.38 -8.10
CA ASP A 224 -33.36 19.74 -8.10
C ASP A 224 -32.53 20.70 -7.22
N LYS A 225 -31.56 20.19 -6.44
CA LYS A 225 -30.68 20.96 -5.59
C LYS A 225 -29.32 21.15 -6.23
N SER A 226 -28.78 22.35 -6.14
CA SER A 226 -27.44 22.67 -6.62
C SER A 226 -26.31 22.27 -5.66
N THR A 227 -26.64 21.91 -4.42
CA THR A 227 -25.70 21.40 -3.42
C THR A 227 -26.20 20.08 -2.89
N VAL A 228 -25.38 19.03 -3.00
CA VAL A 228 -25.72 17.67 -2.64
C VAL A 228 -24.55 17.04 -1.91
N ASN A 229 -24.81 16.39 -0.76
CA ASN A 229 -23.82 15.57 -0.08
C ASN A 229 -24.08 14.10 -0.42
N VAL A 230 -23.01 13.39 -0.73
CA VAL A 230 -23.06 11.98 -1.11
C VAL A 230 -22.05 11.19 -0.27
N LYS A 231 -22.46 10.02 0.20
CA LYS A 231 -21.60 9.07 0.90
C LYS A 231 -21.49 7.80 0.09
N VAL A 232 -20.27 7.28 -0.07
CA VAL A 232 -20.02 6.03 -0.78
C VAL A 232 -19.29 5.07 0.16
N GLY A 233 -20.02 4.14 0.72
CA GLY A 233 -19.44 3.02 1.48
C GLY A 233 -19.00 1.93 0.51
N ILE A 234 -17.83 1.33 0.74
CA ILE A 234 -17.34 0.19 -0.04
C ILE A 234 -17.10 -1.03 0.85
N SER A 235 -17.13 -2.22 0.23
CA SER A 235 -16.81 -3.50 0.87
C SER A 235 -16.25 -4.47 -0.16
N PHE A 236 -15.41 -5.41 0.30
CA PHE A 236 -14.97 -6.54 -0.53
C PHE A 236 -15.80 -7.80 -0.32
N VAL A 237 -16.85 -7.74 0.50
CA VAL A 237 -17.69 -8.89 0.88
C VAL A 237 -19.08 -8.82 0.27
N SER A 238 -19.80 -7.70 0.46
CA SER A 238 -21.16 -7.57 -0.03
C SER A 238 -21.66 -6.12 -0.08
N THR A 239 -22.72 -5.90 -0.83
CA THR A 239 -23.44 -4.62 -0.89
C THR A 239 -24.01 -4.21 0.48
N ASP A 240 -24.52 -5.17 1.27
CA ASP A 240 -25.03 -4.88 2.61
C ASP A 240 -23.92 -4.46 3.57
N LYS A 241 -22.74 -5.06 3.45
CA LYS A 241 -21.58 -4.64 4.21
C LYS A 241 -21.11 -3.24 3.79
N ALA A 242 -21.12 -2.94 2.48
CA ALA A 242 -20.84 -1.59 1.98
C ALA A 242 -21.82 -0.55 2.54
N ARG A 243 -23.11 -0.91 2.65
CA ARG A 243 -24.14 -0.05 3.28
C ARG A 243 -23.88 0.17 4.77
N GLN A 244 -23.45 -0.87 5.50
CA GLN A 244 -23.06 -0.77 6.93
C GLN A 244 -21.82 0.09 7.14
N ASN A 245 -20.93 0.14 6.19
CA ASN A 245 -19.70 0.95 6.23
C ASN A 245 -19.96 2.46 6.04
N ILE A 246 -21.18 2.89 5.69
CA ILE A 246 -21.54 4.30 5.60
C ILE A 246 -21.63 4.90 7.01
N VAL A 247 -20.82 5.94 7.25
CA VAL A 247 -20.78 6.64 8.53
C VAL A 247 -21.95 7.63 8.68
N SER A 248 -22.41 7.86 9.91
CA SER A 248 -23.47 8.83 10.22
C SER A 248 -22.98 10.29 10.17
N SER A 249 -21.68 10.53 10.48
CA SER A 249 -21.08 11.88 10.53
C SER A 249 -21.25 12.67 9.22
N GLY A 250 -21.50 13.96 9.31
CA GLY A 250 -21.44 14.87 8.17
C GLY A 250 -20.01 15.18 7.73
N PHE A 251 -19.87 15.89 6.60
CA PHE A 251 -18.59 16.19 5.96
C PHE A 251 -17.58 16.85 6.93
N ASP A 252 -17.96 17.96 7.54
CA ASP A 252 -17.01 18.74 8.38
C ASP A 252 -16.64 18.03 9.68
N ALA A 253 -17.58 17.29 10.27
CA ALA A 253 -17.32 16.46 11.45
C ALA A 253 -16.37 15.31 11.13
N GLN A 254 -16.55 14.67 9.96
CA GLN A 254 -15.66 13.59 9.52
C GLN A 254 -14.25 14.10 9.18
N LEU A 255 -14.14 15.24 8.50
CA LEU A 255 -12.85 15.87 8.23
C LEU A 255 -12.11 16.21 9.54
N SER A 256 -12.83 16.78 10.51
CA SER A 256 -12.25 17.07 11.83
C SER A 256 -11.76 15.81 12.55
N HIS A 257 -12.53 14.72 12.49
CA HIS A 257 -12.13 13.41 13.04
C HIS A 257 -10.88 12.87 12.35
N LEU A 258 -10.85 12.88 11.01
CA LEU A 258 -9.72 12.44 10.21
C LEU A 258 -8.45 13.23 10.57
N LEU A 259 -8.52 14.56 10.61
CA LEU A 259 -7.40 15.42 10.97
C LEU A 259 -6.90 15.15 12.40
N SER A 260 -7.82 14.96 13.36
CA SER A 260 -7.46 14.61 14.74
C SER A 260 -6.73 13.27 14.82
N THR A 261 -7.21 12.25 14.08
CA THR A 261 -6.60 10.92 14.04
C THR A 261 -5.18 10.98 13.48
N TRP A 262 -4.99 11.66 12.35
CA TRP A 262 -3.67 11.86 11.78
C TRP A 262 -2.75 12.67 12.69
N ASN A 263 -3.25 13.75 13.30
CA ASN A 263 -2.45 14.56 14.19
C ASN A 263 -1.94 13.76 15.41
N ALA A 264 -2.76 12.86 15.93
CA ALA A 264 -2.36 11.96 17.03
C ALA A 264 -1.21 11.03 16.62
N LEU A 265 -1.20 10.53 15.38
CA LEU A 265 -0.13 9.68 14.87
C LEU A 265 1.14 10.48 14.55
N LEU A 266 1.01 11.59 13.82
CA LEU A 266 2.14 12.41 13.41
C LEU A 266 2.86 13.05 14.60
N SER A 267 2.13 13.40 15.66
CA SER A 267 2.68 14.01 16.89
C SER A 267 3.56 13.07 17.72
N LYS A 268 3.57 11.77 17.42
CA LYS A 268 4.44 10.80 18.10
C LYS A 268 5.93 11.05 17.85
N ILE A 269 6.26 11.71 16.75
CA ILE A 269 7.63 12.17 16.48
C ILE A 269 7.61 13.69 16.35
N LYS A 270 8.45 14.35 17.14
CA LYS A 270 8.65 15.79 17.06
C LYS A 270 10.08 16.06 16.60
N ILE A 271 10.22 16.81 15.51
CA ILE A 271 11.52 17.21 14.99
C ILE A 271 11.72 18.72 15.20
N ASN A 272 12.98 19.10 15.42
CA ASN A 272 13.39 20.49 15.39
C ASN A 272 14.08 20.77 14.05
N ALA A 273 13.32 21.30 13.10
CA ALA A 273 13.73 21.42 11.71
C ALA A 273 13.07 22.65 11.06
N SER A 274 13.58 23.08 9.90
CA SER A 274 12.93 24.10 9.09
C SER A 274 11.54 23.65 8.62
N GLU A 275 10.72 24.59 8.16
CA GLU A 275 9.40 24.26 7.62
C GLU A 275 9.47 23.27 6.45
N SER A 276 10.41 23.49 5.52
CA SER A 276 10.62 22.62 4.38
C SER A 276 11.01 21.18 4.80
N GLN A 277 11.94 21.06 5.76
CA GLN A 277 12.32 19.76 6.30
C GLN A 277 11.17 19.10 7.07
N SER A 278 10.39 19.87 7.83
CA SER A 278 9.20 19.38 8.52
C SER A 278 8.15 18.88 7.52
N ARG A 279 7.92 19.61 6.43
CA ARG A 279 7.03 19.20 5.35
C ARG A 279 7.47 17.88 4.74
N MET A 280 8.73 17.74 4.39
CA MET A 280 9.29 16.49 3.84
C MET A 280 9.15 15.33 4.83
N PHE A 281 9.52 15.53 6.09
CA PHE A 281 9.49 14.51 7.12
C PHE A 281 8.06 14.01 7.42
N TYR A 282 7.12 14.94 7.69
CA TYR A 282 5.75 14.53 8.03
C TYR A 282 4.98 13.99 6.82
N THR A 283 5.30 14.41 5.62
CA THR A 283 4.75 13.79 4.40
C THR A 283 5.27 12.38 4.21
N ALA A 284 6.57 12.15 4.40
CA ALA A 284 7.13 10.79 4.36
C ALA A 284 6.51 9.88 5.44
N LEU A 285 6.35 10.40 6.67
CA LEU A 285 5.69 9.66 7.75
C LEU A 285 4.22 9.34 7.41
N TYR A 286 3.48 10.28 6.82
CA TYR A 286 2.13 10.05 6.31
C TYR A 286 2.10 8.91 5.28
N HIS A 287 3.02 8.91 4.30
CA HIS A 287 3.07 7.89 3.27
C HIS A 287 3.29 6.48 3.85
N THR A 288 4.07 6.32 4.93
CA THR A 288 4.28 5.00 5.54
C THR A 288 3.03 4.39 6.17
N MET A 289 1.97 5.16 6.36
CA MET A 289 0.72 4.75 7.00
C MET A 289 -0.47 4.68 6.04
N LEU A 290 -0.24 4.80 4.73
CA LEU A 290 -1.28 4.61 3.71
C LEU A 290 -1.50 3.13 3.39
N MET A 291 -0.47 2.29 3.58
CA MET A 291 -0.47 0.85 3.36
C MET A 291 0.41 0.15 4.40
N PRO A 292 0.18 -1.15 4.70
CA PRO A 292 -0.91 -1.99 4.20
C PRO A 292 -2.28 -1.47 4.65
N VAL A 293 -3.36 -1.97 4.03
CA VAL A 293 -4.73 -1.52 4.30
C VAL A 293 -5.41 -2.43 5.30
N ASP A 294 -6.05 -1.86 6.33
CA ASP A 294 -6.86 -2.59 7.28
C ASP A 294 -8.18 -3.02 6.62
N ARG A 295 -8.28 -4.32 6.33
CA ARG A 295 -9.45 -4.98 5.76
C ARG A 295 -10.06 -6.01 6.69
N SER A 296 -9.90 -5.84 7.99
CA SER A 296 -10.48 -6.74 9.00
C SER A 296 -11.99 -6.91 8.78
N GLY A 297 -12.42 -8.16 8.58
CA GLY A 297 -13.79 -8.50 8.23
C GLY A 297 -14.21 -8.16 6.78
N GLU A 298 -13.28 -7.85 5.89
CA GLU A 298 -13.49 -7.53 4.47
C GLU A 298 -12.82 -8.53 3.51
N ASN A 299 -12.56 -9.74 3.98
CA ASN A 299 -12.10 -10.83 3.13
C ASN A 299 -13.30 -11.74 2.79
N PRO A 300 -13.59 -11.97 1.49
CA PRO A 300 -14.71 -12.83 1.09
C PRO A 300 -14.39 -14.34 1.22
N ASN A 301 -13.12 -14.72 1.33
CA ASN A 301 -12.69 -16.11 1.26
C ASN A 301 -12.68 -16.79 2.64
N TRP A 302 -12.38 -16.04 3.71
CA TRP A 302 -12.41 -16.51 5.10
C TRP A 302 -12.64 -15.37 6.08
N THR A 303 -13.10 -15.71 7.28
CA THR A 303 -13.26 -14.74 8.37
C THR A 303 -11.92 -14.52 9.03
N ALA A 304 -11.26 -13.41 8.73
CA ALA A 304 -10.01 -13.03 9.36
C ALA A 304 -10.14 -11.68 10.09
N VAL A 305 -9.76 -11.68 11.37
CA VAL A 305 -9.64 -10.48 12.21
C VAL A 305 -8.50 -10.71 13.18
N PRO A 306 -7.38 -9.96 13.07
CA PRO A 306 -7.14 -8.90 12.08
C PRO A 306 -6.85 -9.42 10.67
N TYR A 307 -7.14 -8.61 9.67
CA TYR A 307 -6.77 -8.86 8.28
C TYR A 307 -6.30 -7.57 7.60
N TYR A 308 -5.13 -7.65 6.97
CA TYR A 308 -4.55 -6.59 6.16
C TYR A 308 -4.34 -7.08 4.73
N ASP A 309 -4.49 -6.17 3.80
CA ASP A 309 -4.20 -6.39 2.38
C ASP A 309 -3.37 -5.20 1.85
N ASP A 310 -3.06 -5.20 0.56
CA ASP A 310 -2.25 -4.16 -0.07
C ASP A 310 -0.86 -4.01 0.58
N TYR A 311 -0.20 -5.16 0.81
CA TYR A 311 1.14 -5.16 1.42
C TYR A 311 2.19 -4.55 0.51
N TYR A 312 1.96 -4.51 -0.77
CA TYR A 312 2.89 -4.09 -1.81
C TYR A 312 4.35 -4.28 -1.43
N ALA A 313 5.04 -5.25 -2.01
CA ALA A 313 6.46 -5.41 -1.82
C ALA A 313 6.91 -5.29 -0.35
N ILE A 314 6.64 -6.30 0.46
CA ILE A 314 7.21 -6.42 1.81
C ILE A 314 8.73 -6.31 1.74
N TRP A 315 9.33 -6.72 0.61
CA TRP A 315 10.75 -6.52 0.28
C TRP A 315 11.22 -5.07 0.41
N ASP A 316 10.37 -4.09 0.11
CA ASP A 316 10.67 -2.67 0.34
C ASP A 316 10.38 -2.24 1.78
N THR A 317 9.22 -2.64 2.33
CA THR A 317 8.68 -2.08 3.57
C THR A 317 9.33 -2.64 4.83
N TYR A 318 9.85 -3.88 4.82
CA TYR A 318 10.53 -4.43 5.99
C TYR A 318 11.79 -3.63 6.39
N ARG A 319 12.41 -2.94 5.44
CA ARG A 319 13.69 -2.24 5.63
C ARG A 319 13.58 -1.07 6.60
N THR A 320 12.48 -0.33 6.54
CA THR A 320 12.28 0.85 7.40
C THR A 320 10.84 1.03 7.87
N SER A 321 9.84 0.87 7.00
CA SER A 321 8.43 1.15 7.34
C SER A 321 7.89 0.21 8.41
N SER A 322 8.09 -1.10 8.31
CA SER A 322 7.63 -2.06 9.32
C SER A 322 8.31 -1.86 10.69
N PRO A 323 9.65 -1.69 10.77
CA PRO A 323 10.31 -1.31 12.02
C PRO A 323 9.79 0.00 12.63
N LEU A 324 9.48 1.00 11.79
CA LEU A 324 8.93 2.27 12.25
C LEU A 324 7.52 2.09 12.82
N ILE A 325 6.66 1.31 12.17
CA ILE A 325 5.32 0.98 12.68
C ILE A 325 5.42 0.24 14.00
N THR A 326 6.38 -0.69 14.15
CA THR A 326 6.64 -1.39 15.41
C THR A 326 6.94 -0.40 16.55
N LEU A 327 7.73 0.63 16.28
CA LEU A 327 8.09 1.63 17.30
C LEU A 327 6.94 2.58 17.63
N LEU A 328 6.19 3.03 16.62
CA LEU A 328 5.18 4.07 16.78
C LEU A 328 3.80 3.51 17.17
N THR A 329 3.45 2.36 16.63
CA THR A 329 2.13 1.72 16.78
C THR A 329 2.26 0.20 16.94
N PRO A 330 2.86 -0.29 18.04
CA PRO A 330 3.17 -1.73 18.22
C PRO A 330 1.92 -2.62 18.10
N GLN A 331 0.76 -2.15 18.57
CA GLN A 331 -0.50 -2.89 18.42
C GLN A 331 -0.87 -3.10 16.95
N ARG A 332 -0.67 -2.09 16.11
CA ARG A 332 -0.89 -2.18 14.65
C ARG A 332 0.07 -3.18 14.01
N GLN A 333 1.34 -3.13 14.39
CA GLN A 333 2.33 -4.08 13.87
C GLN A 333 2.02 -5.52 14.29
N ARG A 334 1.58 -5.74 15.53
CA ARG A 334 1.08 -7.05 15.98
C ARG A 334 -0.05 -7.55 15.08
N ASP A 335 -1.02 -6.70 14.79
CA ASP A 335 -2.18 -7.06 13.97
C ASP A 335 -1.78 -7.32 12.50
N ILE A 336 -0.80 -6.59 11.97
CA ILE A 336 -0.20 -6.86 10.66
C ILE A 336 0.49 -8.23 10.65
N VAL A 337 1.30 -8.55 11.65
CA VAL A 337 1.96 -9.86 11.75
C VAL A 337 0.93 -11.00 11.87
N ASN A 338 -0.07 -10.84 12.71
CA ASN A 338 -1.15 -11.83 12.83
C ASN A 338 -1.92 -12.00 11.51
N SER A 339 -2.06 -10.94 10.72
CA SER A 339 -2.66 -11.04 9.38
C SER A 339 -1.78 -11.84 8.40
N LEU A 340 -0.45 -11.71 8.47
CA LEU A 340 0.46 -12.54 7.66
C LEU A 340 0.31 -14.03 8.00
N ILE A 341 0.20 -14.35 9.28
CA ILE A 341 -0.03 -15.72 9.76
C ILE A 341 -1.41 -16.23 9.30
N ASN A 342 -2.46 -15.41 9.40
CA ASN A 342 -3.80 -15.75 8.90
C ASN A 342 -3.80 -16.06 7.39
N ILE A 343 -3.03 -15.32 6.59
CA ILE A 343 -2.91 -15.60 5.16
C ILE A 343 -2.21 -16.94 4.94
N TYR A 344 -1.13 -17.22 5.66
CA TYR A 344 -0.47 -18.54 5.63
C TYR A 344 -1.44 -19.68 5.98
N ASP A 345 -2.25 -19.53 7.01
CA ASP A 345 -3.19 -20.56 7.46
C ASP A 345 -4.25 -20.90 6.40
N ASN A 346 -4.66 -19.92 5.61
CA ASN A 346 -5.74 -20.08 4.64
C ASN A 346 -5.26 -20.30 3.19
N GLU A 347 -4.07 -19.80 2.85
CA GLU A 347 -3.51 -19.88 1.48
C GLU A 347 -2.23 -20.71 1.40
N GLY A 348 -1.64 -21.10 2.55
CA GLY A 348 -0.50 -22.00 2.63
C GLY A 348 0.87 -21.32 2.63
N TYR A 349 0.96 -20.06 2.25
CA TYR A 349 2.20 -19.25 2.25
C TYR A 349 1.93 -17.83 2.70
N MET A 350 2.94 -17.20 3.33
CA MET A 350 2.89 -15.77 3.59
C MET A 350 3.13 -14.98 2.30
N PRO A 351 2.53 -13.78 2.14
CA PRO A 351 2.75 -12.97 0.95
C PRO A 351 4.12 -12.28 0.96
N ASP A 352 4.74 -12.11 -0.22
CA ASP A 352 5.77 -11.09 -0.45
C ASP A 352 5.13 -9.77 -0.92
N ALA A 353 4.11 -9.86 -1.75
CA ALA A 353 3.23 -8.78 -2.16
C ALA A 353 1.79 -9.29 -2.24
N ARG A 354 0.83 -8.45 -1.85
CA ARG A 354 -0.58 -8.83 -1.85
C ARG A 354 -1.47 -7.64 -2.14
N SER A 355 -2.49 -7.84 -2.95
CA SER A 355 -3.49 -6.83 -3.25
C SER A 355 -4.73 -7.46 -3.87
N GLY A 356 -5.93 -6.95 -3.54
CA GLY A 356 -7.20 -7.48 -4.05
C GLY A 356 -7.46 -8.91 -3.62
N ASN A 357 -7.14 -9.27 -2.36
CA ASN A 357 -7.28 -10.61 -1.77
C ASN A 357 -6.48 -11.69 -2.51
N CYS A 358 -5.39 -11.34 -3.17
CA CYS A 358 -4.55 -12.26 -3.93
C CYS A 358 -3.08 -11.94 -3.73
N ASN A 359 -2.26 -12.97 -3.51
CA ASN A 359 -0.83 -12.82 -3.49
C ASN A 359 -0.35 -12.33 -4.85
N GLY A 360 0.48 -11.31 -4.84
CA GLY A 360 1.13 -10.76 -6.01
C GLY A 360 2.47 -11.43 -6.26
N ARG A 361 3.20 -10.87 -7.23
CA ARG A 361 4.49 -11.41 -7.62
C ARG A 361 5.51 -11.32 -6.50
N THR A 362 6.12 -12.44 -6.17
CA THR A 362 7.30 -12.47 -5.30
C THR A 362 8.44 -11.70 -5.94
N GLN A 363 9.05 -10.79 -5.18
CA GLN A 363 10.14 -9.97 -5.70
C GLN A 363 11.51 -10.58 -5.41
N GLY A 364 11.93 -10.59 -4.18
CA GLY A 364 13.26 -10.97 -3.84
C GLY A 364 13.39 -11.96 -2.70
N GLY A 365 12.35 -12.18 -1.91
CA GLY A 365 12.46 -13.04 -0.74
C GLY A 365 11.11 -13.41 -0.16
N SER A 366 11.11 -14.17 0.91
CA SER A 366 9.99 -14.36 1.82
C SER A 366 10.09 -13.35 2.97
N ASN A 367 10.04 -12.06 2.63
CA ASN A 367 10.42 -10.99 3.57
C ASN A 367 9.42 -10.80 4.72
N ALA A 368 8.27 -11.48 4.71
CA ALA A 368 7.41 -11.67 5.87
C ALA A 368 8.18 -12.32 7.04
N ASP A 369 9.15 -13.20 6.75
CA ASP A 369 10.05 -13.79 7.75
C ASP A 369 10.80 -12.72 8.56
N ILE A 370 11.27 -11.69 7.86
CA ILE A 370 11.99 -10.57 8.50
C ILE A 370 11.06 -9.74 9.37
N VAL A 371 9.83 -9.48 8.92
CA VAL A 371 8.82 -8.73 9.68
C VAL A 371 8.47 -9.45 10.98
N ILE A 372 8.32 -10.79 10.92
CA ILE A 372 8.07 -11.63 12.10
C ILE A 372 9.27 -11.62 13.05
N ALA A 373 10.49 -11.80 12.50
CA ALA A 373 11.71 -11.82 13.31
C ALA A 373 11.97 -10.46 13.99
N ASP A 374 11.69 -9.34 13.32
CA ASP A 374 11.77 -8.00 13.91
C ASP A 374 10.77 -7.82 15.06
N ALA A 375 9.53 -8.27 14.89
CA ALA A 375 8.51 -8.26 15.93
C ALA A 375 8.91 -9.14 17.13
N PHE A 376 9.45 -10.33 16.87
CA PHE A 376 9.97 -11.25 17.88
C PHE A 376 11.13 -10.63 18.67
N ALA A 377 12.13 -10.10 17.99
CA ALA A 377 13.30 -9.50 18.60
C ALA A 377 12.96 -8.27 19.47
N LYS A 378 11.91 -7.54 19.10
CA LYS A 378 11.40 -6.38 19.87
C LYS A 378 10.40 -6.77 20.96
N GLY A 379 10.10 -8.06 21.13
CA GLY A 379 9.22 -8.56 22.17
C GLY A 379 7.75 -8.14 22.02
N LEU A 380 7.23 -8.01 20.79
CA LEU A 380 5.82 -7.74 20.56
C LEU A 380 4.97 -8.89 21.12
N SER A 381 4.08 -8.56 22.04
CA SER A 381 3.16 -9.54 22.62
C SER A 381 1.89 -9.73 21.77
N GLY A 382 1.18 -10.85 21.99
CA GLY A 382 -0.07 -11.15 21.29
C GLY A 382 0.12 -11.75 19.90
N ILE A 383 1.28 -12.37 19.65
CA ILE A 383 1.62 -13.14 18.47
C ILE A 383 1.99 -14.55 18.92
N ASP A 384 1.45 -15.57 18.26
CA ASP A 384 1.90 -16.96 18.43
C ASP A 384 3.16 -17.19 17.59
N TYR A 385 4.31 -17.00 18.20
CA TYR A 385 5.59 -17.13 17.52
C TYR A 385 5.96 -18.56 17.15
N GLU A 386 5.48 -19.57 17.87
CA GLU A 386 5.66 -20.95 17.46
C GLU A 386 4.90 -21.27 16.17
N HIS A 387 3.70 -20.72 16.04
CA HIS A 387 2.92 -20.85 14.83
C HIS A 387 3.49 -20.02 13.67
N ALA A 388 3.87 -18.77 13.92
CA ALA A 388 4.57 -17.93 12.97
C ALA A 388 5.86 -18.58 12.44
N PHE A 389 6.62 -19.22 13.33
CA PHE A 389 7.83 -19.95 12.98
C PHE A 389 7.58 -21.10 12.00
N LYS A 390 6.44 -21.82 12.12
CA LYS A 390 6.05 -22.85 11.13
C LYS A 390 5.83 -22.27 9.75
N ALA A 391 5.21 -21.09 9.64
CA ALA A 391 5.04 -20.39 8.38
C ALA A 391 6.39 -20.02 7.75
N MET A 392 7.33 -19.48 8.54
CA MET A 392 8.69 -19.15 8.10
C MET A 392 9.43 -20.41 7.58
N ILE A 393 9.33 -21.53 8.30
CA ILE A 393 9.93 -22.80 7.88
C ILE A 393 9.30 -23.32 6.57
N LYS A 394 8.00 -23.17 6.41
CA LYS A 394 7.30 -23.55 5.19
C LYS A 394 7.85 -22.81 3.97
N ASP A 395 7.97 -21.49 4.07
CA ASP A 395 8.54 -20.64 3.01
C ASP A 395 9.97 -21.06 2.66
N ALA A 396 10.76 -21.45 3.67
CA ALA A 396 12.17 -21.81 3.51
C ALA A 396 12.44 -23.25 3.02
N GLU A 397 11.48 -24.17 3.14
CA GLU A 397 11.73 -25.60 2.88
C GLU A 397 10.86 -26.17 1.77
N VAL A 398 9.67 -25.62 1.53
CA VAL A 398 8.70 -26.23 0.65
C VAL A 398 8.59 -25.42 -0.64
N ALA A 399 8.81 -26.07 -1.78
CA ALA A 399 8.61 -25.43 -3.07
C ALA A 399 7.11 -25.19 -3.32
N PRO A 400 6.70 -23.96 -3.64
CA PRO A 400 5.30 -23.65 -3.93
C PRO A 400 4.89 -24.19 -5.31
N ALA A 401 3.58 -24.37 -5.50
CA ALA A 401 3.01 -24.72 -6.81
C ALA A 401 3.17 -23.56 -7.82
N ASP A 402 3.02 -22.31 -7.36
CA ASP A 402 3.23 -21.10 -8.15
C ASP A 402 4.31 -20.20 -7.50
N ALA A 403 5.55 -20.47 -7.86
CA ALA A 403 6.72 -19.73 -7.36
C ALA A 403 6.77 -18.27 -7.81
N GLU A 404 5.88 -17.82 -8.67
CA GLU A 404 5.74 -16.42 -9.01
C GLU A 404 4.92 -15.65 -7.97
N LYS A 405 4.03 -16.32 -7.23
CA LYS A 405 3.11 -15.71 -6.26
C LYS A 405 3.36 -16.11 -4.81
N GLU A 406 3.99 -17.26 -4.60
CA GLU A 406 4.06 -17.91 -3.30
C GLU A 406 5.47 -18.37 -2.97
N GLY A 407 5.79 -18.40 -1.68
CA GLY A 407 7.01 -18.97 -1.14
C GLY A 407 8.28 -18.45 -1.80
N ARG A 408 9.30 -19.31 -1.86
CA ARG A 408 10.62 -18.98 -2.40
C ARG A 408 10.84 -19.61 -3.77
N GLY A 409 10.87 -18.78 -4.83
CA GLY A 409 11.22 -19.26 -6.18
C GLY A 409 12.68 -19.71 -6.26
N GLY A 410 12.93 -20.89 -6.89
CA GLY A 410 14.26 -21.52 -6.98
C GLY A 410 14.73 -22.12 -5.65
N ILE A 411 13.81 -22.49 -4.75
CA ILE A 411 14.15 -23.01 -3.41
C ILE A 411 14.83 -24.38 -3.48
N ALA A 412 14.49 -25.20 -4.47
CA ALA A 412 15.12 -26.51 -4.65
C ALA A 412 16.62 -26.38 -4.94
N GLU A 413 16.96 -25.48 -5.85
CA GLU A 413 18.35 -25.17 -6.19
C GLU A 413 19.07 -24.49 -5.03
N TYR A 414 18.41 -23.53 -4.37
CA TYR A 414 18.98 -22.88 -3.19
C TYR A 414 19.30 -23.89 -2.08
N ASN A 415 18.43 -24.85 -1.83
CA ASN A 415 18.65 -25.87 -0.80
C ASN A 415 19.72 -26.89 -1.20
N SER A 416 19.87 -27.21 -2.49
CA SER A 416 20.85 -28.20 -2.96
C SER A 416 22.23 -27.61 -3.26
N LEU A 417 22.29 -26.44 -3.91
CA LEU A 417 23.54 -25.81 -4.34
C LEU A 417 24.07 -24.75 -3.35
N GLY A 418 23.22 -24.26 -2.45
CA GLY A 418 23.51 -23.11 -1.59
C GLY A 418 23.40 -21.77 -2.32
N TYR A 419 22.85 -21.73 -3.53
CA TYR A 419 22.55 -20.51 -4.29
C TYR A 419 21.55 -20.84 -5.38
N ILE A 420 20.92 -19.80 -5.95
CA ILE A 420 20.04 -19.93 -7.10
C ILE A 420 20.88 -19.66 -8.36
N PRO A 421 20.95 -20.63 -9.31
CA PRO A 421 21.79 -20.47 -10.47
C PRO A 421 21.18 -19.50 -11.49
N TYR A 422 22.05 -18.94 -12.32
CA TYR A 422 21.65 -18.11 -13.45
C TYR A 422 20.67 -18.87 -14.36
N GLY A 423 19.66 -18.15 -14.84
CA GLY A 423 18.56 -18.70 -15.64
C GLY A 423 17.23 -18.78 -14.88
N ILE A 424 17.28 -18.86 -13.56
CA ILE A 424 16.10 -18.70 -12.70
C ILE A 424 15.85 -17.21 -12.45
N ASP A 425 14.59 -16.80 -12.43
CA ASP A 425 14.23 -15.39 -12.24
C ASP A 425 14.83 -14.83 -10.93
N ARG A 426 15.48 -13.67 -11.03
CA ARG A 426 16.08 -12.95 -9.88
C ARG A 426 17.08 -13.77 -9.05
N ALA A 427 17.79 -14.70 -9.64
CA ALA A 427 18.68 -15.65 -8.97
C ALA A 427 19.64 -14.98 -7.97
N GLY A 428 20.36 -13.94 -8.40
CA GLY A 428 21.30 -13.22 -7.54
C GLY A 428 20.62 -12.53 -6.36
N ASN A 429 19.52 -11.81 -6.61
CA ASN A 429 18.74 -11.15 -5.59
C ASN A 429 18.19 -12.15 -4.57
N ARG A 430 17.51 -13.17 -5.04
CA ARG A 430 16.88 -14.20 -4.19
C ARG A 430 17.91 -14.93 -3.33
N THR A 431 19.09 -15.26 -3.86
CA THR A 431 20.15 -15.90 -3.06
C THR A 431 20.55 -15.02 -1.88
N VAL A 432 20.71 -13.72 -2.09
CA VAL A 432 21.13 -12.77 -1.02
C VAL A 432 19.99 -12.56 -0.02
N GLU A 433 18.76 -12.33 -0.49
CA GLU A 433 17.61 -12.11 0.38
C GLU A 433 17.29 -13.37 1.20
N TYR A 434 17.28 -14.55 0.59
CA TYR A 434 17.05 -15.82 1.32
C TYR A 434 18.12 -16.08 2.38
N SER A 435 19.35 -15.65 2.14
CA SER A 435 20.40 -15.74 3.17
C SER A 435 20.07 -14.88 4.38
N TYR A 436 19.47 -13.71 4.16
CA TYR A 436 19.03 -12.84 5.26
C TYR A 436 17.75 -13.35 5.92
N ASP A 437 16.78 -13.83 5.13
CA ASP A 437 15.57 -14.51 5.67
C ASP A 437 15.98 -15.70 6.56
N ASP A 438 16.94 -16.51 6.13
CA ASP A 438 17.46 -17.65 6.91
C ASP A 438 18.13 -17.21 8.22
N TRP A 439 18.86 -16.09 8.21
CA TRP A 439 19.38 -15.52 9.45
C TRP A 439 18.26 -15.12 10.41
N CYS A 440 17.20 -14.51 9.89
CA CYS A 440 16.02 -14.14 10.66
C CYS A 440 15.33 -15.37 11.26
N ILE A 441 15.14 -16.44 10.47
CA ILE A 441 14.61 -17.73 10.94
C ILE A 441 15.51 -18.29 12.05
N ALA A 442 16.84 -18.21 11.89
CA ALA A 442 17.76 -18.67 12.92
C ALA A 442 17.59 -17.91 14.25
N GLN A 443 17.40 -16.57 14.22
CA GLN A 443 17.20 -15.81 15.45
C GLN A 443 15.91 -16.20 16.16
N VAL A 444 14.82 -16.40 15.42
CA VAL A 444 13.54 -16.87 16.00
C VAL A 444 13.71 -18.29 16.56
N ALA A 445 14.33 -19.20 15.81
CA ALA A 445 14.63 -20.57 16.27
C ALA A 445 15.41 -20.59 17.58
N LYS A 446 16.44 -19.74 17.70
CA LYS A 446 17.25 -19.60 18.91
C LYS A 446 16.39 -19.15 20.09
N GLY A 447 15.57 -18.12 19.89
CA GLY A 447 14.71 -17.58 20.94
C GLY A 447 13.62 -18.55 21.42
N LEU A 448 13.13 -19.42 20.53
CA LEU A 448 12.16 -20.47 20.82
C LEU A 448 12.80 -21.77 21.35
N GLY A 449 14.14 -21.88 21.38
CA GLY A 449 14.86 -23.05 21.89
C GLY A 449 15.05 -24.19 20.87
N HIS A 450 14.76 -23.94 19.57
CA HIS A 450 14.93 -24.93 18.49
C HIS A 450 16.39 -25.02 18.02
N ASN A 451 17.29 -25.50 18.85
CA ASN A 451 18.76 -25.45 18.64
C ASN A 451 19.23 -26.09 17.33
N ALA A 452 18.64 -27.20 16.91
CA ALA A 452 19.01 -27.86 15.64
C ALA A 452 18.64 -26.99 14.41
N LEU A 453 17.48 -26.35 14.44
CA LEU A 453 17.03 -25.42 13.38
C LEU A 453 17.83 -24.13 13.41
N TYR A 454 18.16 -23.62 14.60
CA TYR A 454 19.10 -22.50 14.73
C TYR A 454 20.42 -22.79 14.01
N ALA A 455 21.06 -23.91 14.29
CA ALA A 455 22.34 -24.25 13.66
C ALA A 455 22.20 -24.41 12.14
N LYS A 456 21.12 -25.06 11.66
CA LYS A 456 20.82 -25.23 10.23
C LYS A 456 20.71 -23.88 9.51
N TYR A 457 19.83 -23.00 9.99
CA TYR A 457 19.54 -21.74 9.33
C TYR A 457 20.68 -20.72 9.49
N LEU A 458 21.40 -20.73 10.61
CA LEU A 458 22.59 -19.92 10.78
C LEU A 458 23.69 -20.29 9.76
N LYS A 459 23.89 -21.62 9.51
CA LYS A 459 24.79 -22.06 8.44
C LYS A 459 24.31 -21.59 7.08
N ARG A 460 23.01 -21.76 6.79
CA ARG A 460 22.41 -21.43 5.50
C ARG A 460 22.39 -19.93 5.21
N SER A 461 22.36 -19.09 6.26
CA SER A 461 22.48 -17.64 6.12
C SER A 461 23.80 -17.17 5.52
N GLY A 462 24.82 -18.03 5.48
CA GLY A 462 26.08 -17.80 4.79
C GLY A 462 26.05 -18.07 3.29
N ASN A 463 24.95 -18.53 2.73
CA ASN A 463 24.86 -18.96 1.32
C ASN A 463 25.16 -17.86 0.30
N TRP A 464 24.95 -16.59 0.64
CA TRP A 464 25.31 -15.46 -0.22
C TRP A 464 26.79 -15.47 -0.63
N HIS A 465 27.69 -16.08 0.18
CA HIS A 465 29.11 -16.21 -0.15
C HIS A 465 29.34 -17.05 -1.42
N ASN A 466 28.42 -17.95 -1.75
CA ASN A 466 28.49 -18.76 -2.97
C ASN A 466 28.38 -17.91 -4.25
N LEU A 467 27.84 -16.70 -4.14
CA LEU A 467 27.79 -15.71 -5.22
C LEU A 467 28.80 -14.58 -5.05
N TRP A 468 29.62 -14.60 -3.97
CA TRP A 468 30.65 -13.59 -3.73
C TRP A 468 31.93 -13.95 -4.47
N ARG A 469 32.21 -13.25 -5.58
CA ARG A 469 33.43 -13.44 -6.36
C ARG A 469 34.51 -12.44 -5.89
N SER A 470 35.37 -12.90 -5.02
CA SER A 470 36.38 -12.06 -4.33
C SER A 470 37.49 -11.56 -5.24
N ASP A 471 37.78 -12.26 -6.34
CA ASP A 471 38.81 -11.92 -7.34
C ASP A 471 38.33 -10.91 -8.39
N TYR A 472 37.02 -10.75 -8.57
CA TYR A 472 36.47 -9.83 -9.58
C TYR A 472 36.74 -8.36 -9.18
N GLN A 473 37.20 -7.58 -10.15
CA GLN A 473 37.51 -6.16 -9.96
C GLN A 473 36.78 -5.29 -10.97
N TRP A 474 36.20 -4.17 -10.52
CA TRP A 474 35.56 -3.20 -11.36
C TRP A 474 35.64 -1.79 -10.73
N GLN A 475 36.05 -0.80 -11.53
CA GLN A 475 36.22 0.60 -11.07
C GLN A 475 37.01 0.75 -9.77
N GLY A 476 38.10 0.01 -9.62
CA GLY A 476 38.98 0.07 -8.43
C GLY A 476 38.41 -0.64 -7.20
N MET A 477 37.21 -1.20 -7.26
CA MET A 477 36.61 -2.03 -6.21
C MET A 477 36.87 -3.50 -6.47
N ARG A 478 36.99 -4.29 -5.40
CA ARG A 478 37.21 -5.73 -5.46
C ARG A 478 36.13 -6.49 -4.68
N GLY A 479 35.71 -7.61 -5.22
CA GLY A 479 34.70 -8.49 -4.63
C GLY A 479 33.27 -8.02 -4.93
N PHE A 480 32.52 -8.87 -5.64
CA PHE A 480 31.16 -8.58 -6.07
C PHE A 480 30.27 -9.82 -6.01
N ILE A 481 28.98 -9.62 -5.77
CA ILE A 481 27.99 -10.66 -6.02
C ILE A 481 27.87 -10.82 -7.54
N MET A 482 28.20 -12.01 -8.03
CA MET A 482 28.23 -12.30 -9.46
C MET A 482 27.32 -13.49 -9.78
N PRO A 483 26.73 -13.53 -10.99
CA PRO A 483 25.92 -14.68 -11.42
C PRO A 483 26.77 -15.93 -11.59
N ARG A 484 26.21 -17.07 -11.19
CA ARG A 484 26.86 -18.38 -11.25
C ARG A 484 25.94 -19.40 -11.89
N GLY A 485 26.45 -20.22 -12.78
CA GLY A 485 25.71 -21.30 -13.44
C GLY A 485 25.41 -22.48 -12.50
N ALA A 486 24.49 -23.34 -12.89
CA ALA A 486 24.21 -24.58 -12.14
C ALA A 486 25.39 -25.55 -12.11
N ASP A 487 26.30 -25.44 -13.05
CA ASP A 487 27.58 -26.17 -13.13
C ASP A 487 28.66 -25.62 -12.18
N GLY A 488 28.35 -24.57 -11.43
CA GLY A 488 29.28 -23.92 -10.52
C GLY A 488 30.23 -22.90 -11.16
N ASN A 489 30.17 -22.69 -12.46
CA ASN A 489 31.03 -21.73 -13.15
C ASN A 489 30.51 -20.30 -13.05
N TRP A 490 31.43 -19.34 -12.95
CA TRP A 490 31.10 -17.92 -12.99
C TRP A 490 30.73 -17.48 -14.41
N LEU A 491 29.81 -16.53 -14.52
CA LEU A 491 29.45 -15.90 -15.78
C LEU A 491 30.18 -14.57 -15.89
N ASP A 492 31.15 -14.48 -16.79
CA ASP A 492 32.01 -13.30 -16.95
C ASP A 492 31.34 -12.20 -17.79
N SER A 493 30.44 -12.57 -18.68
CA SER A 493 29.70 -11.63 -19.50
C SER A 493 28.21 -11.87 -19.38
N VAL A 494 27.48 -10.88 -18.91
CA VAL A 494 26.04 -10.93 -18.81
C VAL A 494 25.45 -9.85 -19.69
N VAL A 495 24.68 -10.27 -20.71
CA VAL A 495 24.00 -9.35 -21.61
C VAL A 495 22.77 -8.79 -20.89
N TRP A 496 22.74 -7.50 -20.67
CA TRP A 496 21.57 -6.77 -20.17
C TRP A 496 20.33 -7.13 -21.00
N GLY A 497 19.26 -7.53 -20.34
CA GLY A 497 17.97 -7.82 -20.96
C GLY A 497 17.66 -9.29 -21.25
N LYS A 498 18.61 -10.23 -21.13
CA LYS A 498 18.32 -11.66 -21.29
C LYS A 498 18.05 -12.41 -19.98
N SER A 499 18.33 -11.80 -18.83
CA SER A 499 17.99 -12.36 -17.54
C SER A 499 17.68 -11.24 -16.56
N LYS A 500 16.54 -11.32 -15.91
CA LYS A 500 16.13 -10.40 -14.83
C LYS A 500 17.01 -10.52 -13.59
N SER A 501 17.95 -11.43 -13.58
CA SER A 501 18.89 -11.69 -12.47
C SER A 501 19.91 -10.58 -12.23
N ILE A 502 20.05 -9.61 -13.14
CA ILE A 502 21.19 -8.68 -13.17
C ILE A 502 20.84 -7.27 -12.66
N ILE A 503 19.59 -7.00 -12.39
CA ILE A 503 19.13 -5.67 -11.99
C ILE A 503 19.84 -5.13 -10.73
N LEU A 504 20.54 -5.97 -10.00
CA LEU A 504 21.18 -5.65 -8.72
C LEU A 504 22.66 -5.32 -8.75
N LEU A 505 23.31 -5.37 -9.89
CA LEU A 505 24.77 -5.28 -9.89
C LEU A 505 25.35 -3.85 -9.98
N SER A 506 24.54 -2.82 -10.23
CA SER A 506 25.15 -1.53 -10.51
C SER A 506 25.15 -0.52 -9.34
N PRO A 507 24.05 -0.09 -8.71
CA PRO A 507 24.11 0.93 -7.65
C PRO A 507 23.93 0.42 -6.21
N ILE A 508 23.48 -0.82 -6.01
CA ILE A 508 23.07 -1.32 -4.68
C ILE A 508 24.23 -1.99 -3.91
N LEU A 509 25.33 -2.28 -4.58
CA LEU A 509 26.51 -2.94 -3.98
C LEU A 509 27.09 -2.25 -2.74
N PRO A 510 27.20 -0.92 -2.68
CA PRO A 510 27.62 -0.26 -1.45
C PRO A 510 26.65 -0.47 -0.30
N THR A 511 25.35 -0.52 -0.61
CA THR A 511 24.27 -0.67 0.38
C THR A 511 24.20 -2.12 0.91
N LEU A 512 24.40 -3.12 0.04
CA LEU A 512 24.48 -4.54 0.43
C LEU A 512 25.68 -4.82 1.32
N ARG A 513 26.84 -4.21 1.04
CA ARG A 513 28.02 -4.33 1.88
C ARG A 513 27.81 -3.73 3.27
N LEU A 514 27.12 -2.60 3.36
CA LEU A 514 26.71 -1.97 4.61
C LEU A 514 25.67 -2.84 5.38
N HIS A 515 24.69 -3.40 4.70
CA HIS A 515 23.68 -4.25 5.34
C HIS A 515 24.25 -5.54 5.90
N HIS A 516 25.10 -6.25 5.15
CA HIS A 516 25.74 -7.47 5.63
C HIS A 516 26.72 -7.24 6.78
N GLY A 517 27.48 -6.15 6.76
CA GLY A 517 28.38 -5.79 7.86
C GLY A 517 27.66 -5.41 9.16
N ILE A 518 26.47 -4.84 9.06
CA ILE A 518 25.68 -4.42 10.24
C ILE A 518 24.86 -5.58 10.82
N PHE A 519 24.32 -6.46 9.99
CA PHE A 519 23.38 -7.50 10.44
C PHE A 519 24.01 -8.87 10.70
N LEU A 520 25.12 -9.22 10.07
CA LEU A 520 25.71 -10.55 10.22
C LEU A 520 26.81 -10.63 11.29
N GLY A 521 27.01 -9.59 12.09
CA GLY A 521 27.97 -9.64 13.21
C GLY A 521 29.40 -10.00 12.79
N GLY A 522 29.78 -9.71 11.55
CA GLY A 522 31.11 -9.94 11.03
C GLY A 522 32.13 -9.01 11.70
N GLU A 523 33.24 -9.56 12.11
CA GLU A 523 34.30 -8.98 12.90
C GLU A 523 34.65 -7.53 12.58
N HIS A 524 34.64 -6.72 13.59
CA HIS A 524 34.84 -5.26 13.61
C HIS A 524 36.27 -4.79 13.32
N SER A 525 37.06 -5.46 12.50
CA SER A 525 38.47 -5.11 12.43
C SER A 525 38.93 -4.22 11.27
N SER A 526 38.07 -3.74 10.37
CA SER A 526 38.52 -2.90 9.25
C SER A 526 37.62 -1.80 8.72
N MET A 527 36.55 -1.43 9.40
CA MET A 527 35.75 -0.28 8.99
C MET A 527 36.14 0.98 9.75
N LYS A 528 36.96 1.83 9.15
CA LYS A 528 36.98 3.23 9.54
C LYS A 528 35.59 3.84 9.23
N PRO A 529 35.02 4.61 10.15
CA PRO A 529 33.68 5.14 9.95
C PRO A 529 33.68 6.16 8.82
N PHE A 530 32.82 5.95 7.85
CA PHE A 530 32.40 6.98 6.88
C PHE A 530 31.54 8.01 7.63
N ARG A 531 32.18 8.77 8.54
CA ARG A 531 31.63 9.99 9.11
C ARG A 531 32.34 11.16 8.43
N GLN A 532 31.83 11.59 7.30
CA GLN A 532 32.00 12.98 6.84
C GLN A 532 31.25 13.14 5.51
N ASN A 533 30.38 14.13 5.50
CA ASN A 533 29.58 14.67 4.38
C ASN A 533 28.18 14.10 4.20
N ILE A 534 27.33 14.30 5.21
CA ILE A 534 25.95 14.69 4.99
C ILE A 534 25.80 16.04 5.70
N VAL A 535 25.94 17.09 4.93
CA VAL A 535 25.45 18.45 5.26
C VAL A 535 24.16 18.68 4.51
#